data_5277e91be5862ebe9f4a3f0f6ec5ee3f
#
_entry.id   5277e91be5862ebe9f4a3f0f6ec5ee3f
#
_cell.length_a   1.000
_cell.length_b   1.000
_cell.length_c   1.000
_cell.angle_alpha   90.00
_cell.angle_beta   90.00
_cell.angle_gamma   90.00
#
_symmetry.space_group_name_H-M   'P 1'
#
loop_
_entity.id
_entity.type
_entity.pdbx_description
1 polymer ?
#
loop_
_entity_poly.entity_id
_entity_poly.type
_entity_poly.pdbx_seq_one_letter_code
_entity_poly.pdbx_strand_id
1 'polypeptide(L)'
;MKKVIIIVLIVLLLGGAAWFFLLRPEQVTRENLTQDFESQRKSYEDVAIYLQTKHITTELTDIPMAGETYPGIVYEDSDAYRAFMEGWMQLMCEDHEAIRSDGHTVTFVYESTGGLLVRKKGYVIYCDSHEVNGTDRLRLANDWDLYITK
;
A
#
# COMPACT_ATOMS: atom_id res chain seq x y z
N MET A 1 39.57 -32.24 1.31
CA MET A 1 38.25 -32.30 0.70
C MET A 1 37.15 -31.60 1.52
N LYS A 2 36.94 -31.92 2.82
CA LYS A 2 35.89 -31.28 3.66
C LYS A 2 35.95 -29.75 3.74
N LYS A 3 37.16 -29.16 3.87
CA LYS A 3 37.35 -27.70 3.94
C LYS A 3 36.97 -26.99 2.64
N VAL A 4 37.22 -27.59 1.49
CA VAL A 4 36.86 -27.01 0.18
C VAL A 4 35.36 -27.01 0.00
N ILE A 5 34.65 -28.07 0.41
CA ILE A 5 33.20 -28.17 0.31
C ILE A 5 32.52 -27.09 1.18
N ILE A 6 33.05 -26.85 2.39
CA ILE A 6 32.51 -25.80 3.27
C ILE A 6 32.71 -24.42 2.68
N ILE A 7 33.84 -24.12 2.09
CA ILE A 7 34.12 -22.84 1.44
C ILE A 7 33.15 -22.61 0.25
N VAL A 8 32.95 -23.64 -0.59
CA VAL A 8 32.01 -23.56 -1.72
C VAL A 8 30.58 -23.33 -1.24
N LEU A 9 30.14 -24.00 -0.19
CA LEU A 9 28.80 -23.78 0.41
C LEU A 9 28.65 -22.37 0.96
N ILE A 10 29.66 -21.82 1.63
CA ILE A 10 29.60 -20.43 2.13
C ILE A 10 29.52 -19.43 0.97
N VAL A 11 30.31 -19.64 -0.08
CA VAL A 11 30.27 -18.76 -1.27
C VAL A 11 28.92 -18.83 -1.98
N LEU A 12 28.31 -20.01 -2.09
CA LEU A 12 26.97 -20.18 -2.67
C LEU A 12 25.89 -19.53 -1.80
N LEU A 13 25.97 -19.66 -0.48
CA LEU A 13 25.04 -19.01 0.45
C LEU A 13 25.16 -17.48 0.42
N LEU A 14 26.38 -16.96 0.43
CA LEU A 14 26.62 -15.52 0.34
C LEU A 14 26.24 -14.96 -1.04
N GLY A 15 26.55 -15.68 -2.11
CA GLY A 15 26.16 -15.32 -3.47
C GLY A 15 24.64 -15.36 -3.66
N GLY A 16 23.97 -16.38 -3.14
CA GLY A 16 22.51 -16.50 -3.16
C GLY A 16 21.83 -15.41 -2.33
N ALA A 17 22.35 -15.11 -1.14
CA ALA A 17 21.85 -14.02 -0.30
C ALA A 17 22.07 -12.64 -0.99
N ALA A 18 23.27 -12.40 -1.53
CA ALA A 18 23.55 -11.18 -2.26
C ALA A 18 22.64 -11.02 -3.50
N TRP A 19 22.46 -12.11 -4.26
CA TRP A 19 21.51 -12.14 -5.38
C TRP A 19 20.09 -11.81 -4.94
N PHE A 20 19.60 -12.43 -3.88
CA PHE A 20 18.25 -12.18 -3.35
C PHE A 20 18.06 -10.75 -2.87
N PHE A 21 19.04 -10.15 -2.19
CA PHE A 21 18.95 -8.78 -1.68
C PHE A 21 19.23 -7.70 -2.73
N LEU A 22 20.13 -7.96 -3.70
CA LEU A 22 20.54 -6.97 -4.70
C LEU A 22 19.62 -6.95 -5.94
N LEU A 23 19.01 -8.09 -6.27
CA LEU A 23 18.18 -8.26 -7.47
C LEU A 23 16.69 -8.43 -7.16
N ARG A 24 16.28 -8.20 -5.90
CA ARG A 24 14.85 -8.19 -5.58
C ARG A 24 14.17 -7.13 -6.45
N PRO A 25 13.20 -7.51 -7.29
CA PRO A 25 12.51 -6.55 -8.13
C PRO A 25 11.87 -5.46 -7.28
N GLU A 26 11.97 -4.23 -7.75
CA GLU A 26 11.37 -3.08 -7.10
C GLU A 26 9.84 -3.23 -7.15
N GLN A 27 9.20 -3.40 -5.99
CA GLN A 27 7.75 -3.58 -5.91
C GLN A 27 6.99 -2.28 -6.10
N VAL A 28 7.54 -1.15 -5.62
CA VAL A 28 6.95 0.18 -5.79
C VAL A 28 7.36 0.77 -7.12
N THR A 29 6.66 0.38 -8.19
CA THR A 29 6.75 0.97 -9.52
C THR A 29 5.39 1.50 -9.95
N ARG A 30 5.37 2.43 -10.91
CA ARG A 30 4.09 2.93 -11.45
C ARG A 30 3.24 1.81 -12.04
N GLU A 31 3.89 0.89 -12.74
CA GLU A 31 3.23 -0.23 -13.39
C GLU A 31 2.59 -1.17 -12.37
N ASN A 32 3.34 -1.59 -11.35
CA ASN A 32 2.83 -2.48 -10.29
C ASN A 32 1.68 -1.84 -9.51
N LEU A 33 1.81 -0.57 -9.12
CA LEU A 33 0.76 0.13 -8.38
C LEU A 33 -0.48 0.40 -9.23
N THR A 34 -0.31 0.66 -10.54
CA THR A 34 -1.46 0.78 -11.45
C THR A 34 -2.18 -0.54 -11.60
N GLN A 35 -1.44 -1.64 -11.77
CA GLN A 35 -2.02 -2.98 -11.88
C GLN A 35 -2.72 -3.39 -10.58
N ASP A 36 -2.13 -3.09 -9.43
CA ASP A 36 -2.74 -3.35 -8.14
C ASP A 36 -4.04 -2.56 -7.97
N PHE A 37 -4.02 -1.25 -8.22
CA PHE A 37 -5.22 -0.42 -8.20
C PHE A 37 -6.32 -0.97 -9.09
N GLU A 38 -6.02 -1.33 -10.34
CA GLU A 38 -7.02 -1.86 -11.26
C GLU A 38 -7.57 -3.22 -10.81
N SER A 39 -6.73 -4.08 -10.24
CA SER A 39 -7.15 -5.40 -9.76
C SER A 39 -8.03 -5.34 -8.50
N GLN A 40 -7.81 -4.33 -7.65
CA GLN A 40 -8.48 -4.17 -6.36
C GLN A 40 -9.36 -2.91 -6.29
N ARG A 41 -9.67 -2.32 -7.42
CA ARG A 41 -10.36 -1.03 -7.54
C ARG A 41 -11.57 -0.90 -6.63
N LYS A 42 -12.38 -1.95 -6.54
CA LYS A 42 -13.56 -1.95 -5.66
C LYS A 42 -13.19 -1.75 -4.19
N SER A 43 -12.16 -2.42 -3.70
CA SER A 43 -11.69 -2.28 -2.31
C SER A 43 -11.18 -0.87 -2.01
N TYR A 44 -10.45 -0.26 -2.96
CA TYR A 44 -10.02 1.13 -2.86
C TYR A 44 -11.22 2.09 -2.81
N GLU A 45 -12.20 1.92 -3.69
CA GLU A 45 -13.40 2.75 -3.75
C GLU A 45 -14.25 2.60 -2.47
N ASP A 46 -14.50 1.39 -2.00
CA ASP A 46 -15.29 1.11 -0.80
C ASP A 46 -14.67 1.80 0.44
N VAL A 47 -13.34 1.71 0.59
CA VAL A 47 -12.62 2.34 1.72
C VAL A 47 -12.60 3.86 1.57
N ALA A 48 -12.25 4.38 0.40
CA ALA A 48 -12.11 5.81 0.20
C ALA A 48 -13.45 6.54 0.33
N ILE A 49 -14.50 6.02 -0.30
CA ILE A 49 -15.85 6.61 -0.26
C ILE A 49 -16.40 6.60 1.18
N TYR A 50 -16.21 5.51 1.92
CA TYR A 50 -16.67 5.44 3.30
C TYR A 50 -15.99 6.50 4.19
N LEU A 51 -14.65 6.55 4.17
CA LEU A 51 -13.88 7.50 4.97
C LEU A 51 -14.21 8.95 4.62
N GLN A 52 -14.33 9.27 3.33
CA GLN A 52 -14.66 10.61 2.86
C GLN A 52 -16.10 11.00 3.21
N THR A 53 -17.09 10.15 2.93
CA THR A 53 -18.52 10.43 3.20
C THR A 53 -18.79 10.67 4.68
N LYS A 54 -18.05 9.99 5.55
CA LYS A 54 -18.15 10.16 7.01
C LYS A 54 -17.21 11.23 7.56
N HIS A 55 -16.41 11.88 6.71
CA HIS A 55 -15.38 12.87 7.11
C HIS A 55 -14.45 12.34 8.20
N ILE A 56 -14.03 11.07 8.11
CA ILE A 56 -13.21 10.41 9.10
C ILE A 56 -11.74 10.80 8.90
N THR A 57 -11.14 11.40 9.93
CA THR A 57 -9.69 11.62 10.00
C THR A 57 -9.06 10.48 10.78
N THR A 58 -8.22 9.67 10.12
CA THR A 58 -7.63 8.46 10.73
C THR A 58 -6.37 8.01 10.00
N GLU A 59 -5.58 7.18 10.67
CA GLU A 59 -4.49 6.40 10.07
C GLU A 59 -4.68 4.93 10.46
N LEU A 60 -4.81 4.07 9.47
CA LEU A 60 -5.03 2.63 9.61
C LEU A 60 -3.76 1.92 9.16
N THR A 61 -3.07 1.27 10.09
CA THR A 61 -1.77 0.60 9.86
C THR A 61 -1.86 -0.91 9.99
N ASP A 62 -2.97 -1.42 10.51
CA ASP A 62 -3.13 -2.82 10.83
C ASP A 62 -4.40 -3.40 10.19
N ILE A 63 -4.43 -4.72 10.05
CA ILE A 63 -5.62 -5.44 9.65
C ILE A 63 -6.67 -5.29 10.75
N PRO A 64 -7.93 -4.95 10.39
CA PRO A 64 -8.98 -4.78 11.40
C PRO A 64 -9.23 -6.08 12.16
N MET A 65 -9.17 -6.01 13.50
CA MET A 65 -9.45 -7.15 14.37
C MET A 65 -10.80 -7.02 15.07
N ALA A 66 -11.47 -8.14 15.23
CA ALA A 66 -12.78 -8.16 15.90
C ALA A 66 -12.67 -7.67 17.35
N GLY A 67 -13.47 -6.67 17.70
CA GLY A 67 -13.50 -6.10 19.06
C GLY A 67 -12.51 -4.97 19.30
N GLU A 68 -11.66 -4.63 18.34
CA GLU A 68 -10.83 -3.42 18.41
C GLU A 68 -11.61 -2.17 17.98
N THR A 69 -11.22 -1.04 18.57
CA THR A 69 -11.78 0.28 18.24
C THR A 69 -10.71 1.10 17.55
N TYR A 70 -11.06 1.71 16.43
CA TYR A 70 -10.16 2.53 15.64
C TYR A 70 -10.60 3.99 15.70
N PRO A 71 -9.68 4.96 15.82
CA PRO A 71 -10.02 6.37 15.91
C PRO A 71 -10.93 6.82 14.76
N GLY A 72 -12.06 7.41 15.10
CA GLY A 72 -13.03 7.93 14.13
C GLY A 72 -13.92 6.88 13.45
N ILE A 73 -13.66 5.58 13.64
CA ILE A 73 -14.47 4.50 13.06
C ILE A 73 -15.42 3.97 14.12
N VAL A 74 -16.72 4.13 13.85
CA VAL A 74 -17.79 3.64 14.72
C VAL A 74 -18.48 2.48 14.00
N TYR A 75 -18.70 1.40 14.74
CA TYR A 75 -19.46 0.25 14.22
C TYR A 75 -20.85 0.70 13.75
N GLU A 76 -21.20 0.30 12.54
CA GLU A 76 -22.52 0.49 11.94
C GLU A 76 -23.01 -0.82 11.36
N ASP A 77 -24.28 -1.16 11.58
CA ASP A 77 -24.91 -2.28 10.88
C ASP A 77 -25.42 -1.81 9.51
N SER A 78 -24.50 -1.51 8.61
CA SER A 78 -24.79 -1.04 7.26
C SER A 78 -23.96 -1.78 6.22
N ASP A 79 -24.47 -1.85 4.99
CA ASP A 79 -23.75 -2.46 3.87
C ASP A 79 -22.48 -1.66 3.54
N ALA A 80 -22.53 -0.33 3.68
CA ALA A 80 -21.38 0.54 3.47
C ALA A 80 -20.26 0.28 4.48
N TYR A 81 -20.59 0.10 5.76
CA TYR A 81 -19.60 -0.26 6.77
C TYR A 81 -18.99 -1.65 6.52
N ARG A 82 -19.81 -2.62 6.13
CA ARG A 82 -19.31 -3.97 5.79
C ARG A 82 -18.36 -3.94 4.60
N ALA A 83 -18.73 -3.25 3.51
CA ALA A 83 -17.88 -3.09 2.34
C ALA A 83 -16.56 -2.38 2.68
N PHE A 84 -16.61 -1.33 3.51
CA PHE A 84 -15.41 -0.67 4.03
C PHE A 84 -14.50 -1.63 4.79
N MET A 85 -15.03 -2.42 5.72
CA MET A 85 -14.24 -3.36 6.53
C MET A 85 -13.62 -4.47 5.67
N GLU A 86 -14.37 -5.01 4.70
CA GLU A 86 -13.86 -6.01 3.75
C GLU A 86 -12.75 -5.43 2.88
N GLY A 87 -12.95 -4.23 2.33
CA GLY A 87 -11.96 -3.53 1.52
C GLY A 87 -10.69 -3.21 2.31
N TRP A 88 -10.82 -2.69 3.52
CA TRP A 88 -9.68 -2.43 4.40
C TRP A 88 -8.89 -3.69 4.71
N MET A 89 -9.56 -4.78 5.12
CA MET A 89 -8.91 -6.05 5.39
C MET A 89 -8.17 -6.59 4.15
N GLN A 90 -8.79 -6.53 2.97
CA GLN A 90 -8.17 -6.98 1.73
C GLN A 90 -6.92 -6.18 1.39
N LEU A 91 -7.00 -4.85 1.40
CA LEU A 91 -5.87 -3.98 1.08
C LEU A 91 -4.70 -4.18 2.04
N MET A 92 -4.95 -4.26 3.37
CA MET A 92 -3.89 -4.45 4.35
C MET A 92 -3.25 -5.84 4.33
N CYS A 93 -3.91 -6.85 3.72
CA CYS A 93 -3.29 -8.16 3.47
C CYS A 93 -2.29 -8.15 2.31
N GLU A 94 -2.30 -7.12 1.45
CA GLU A 94 -1.54 -7.05 0.21
C GLU A 94 -0.53 -5.90 0.19
N ASP A 95 0.45 -5.91 1.11
CA ASP A 95 1.62 -5.03 1.13
C ASP A 95 1.36 -3.51 1.28
N HIS A 96 0.16 -3.11 1.73
CA HIS A 96 -0.07 -1.71 2.13
C HIS A 96 0.54 -1.43 3.50
N GLU A 97 1.25 -0.30 3.62
CA GLU A 97 1.81 0.15 4.90
C GLU A 97 0.75 0.86 5.76
N ALA A 98 -0.07 1.69 5.13
CA ALA A 98 -1.08 2.47 5.82
C ALA A 98 -2.17 3.00 4.88
N ILE A 99 -3.34 3.25 5.44
CA ILE A 99 -4.41 4.03 4.81
C ILE A 99 -4.61 5.28 5.67
N ARG A 100 -4.42 6.46 5.08
CA ARG A 100 -4.53 7.76 5.75
C ARG A 100 -5.68 8.54 5.20
N SER A 101 -6.47 9.14 6.07
CA SER A 101 -7.55 10.04 5.69
C SER A 101 -7.53 11.31 6.54
N ASP A 102 -7.72 12.46 5.91
CA ASP A 102 -7.96 13.74 6.57
C ASP A 102 -9.44 14.15 6.54
N GLY A 103 -10.32 13.23 6.12
CA GLY A 103 -11.75 13.45 5.96
C GLY A 103 -12.18 13.96 4.56
N HIS A 104 -11.23 14.37 3.73
CA HIS A 104 -11.46 14.83 2.35
C HIS A 104 -10.61 14.06 1.33
N THR A 105 -9.38 13.76 1.69
CA THR A 105 -8.43 13.02 0.88
C THR A 105 -8.12 11.69 1.55
N VAL A 106 -8.13 10.61 0.79
CA VAL A 106 -7.72 9.29 1.28
C VAL A 106 -6.47 8.85 0.54
N THR A 107 -5.43 8.53 1.29
CA THR A 107 -4.12 8.14 0.76
C THR A 107 -3.77 6.72 1.18
N PHE A 108 -3.56 5.86 0.22
CA PHE A 108 -3.08 4.49 0.41
C PHE A 108 -1.57 4.48 0.22
N VAL A 109 -0.85 4.05 1.24
CA VAL A 109 0.61 4.11 1.30
C VAL A 109 1.21 2.74 1.11
N TYR A 110 2.14 2.65 0.17
CA TYR A 110 2.97 1.47 -0.07
C TYR A 110 4.40 1.77 0.33
N GLU A 111 5.07 0.82 0.95
CA GLU A 111 6.50 0.89 1.16
C GLU A 111 7.17 -0.37 0.62
N SER A 112 8.21 -0.22 -0.18
CA SER A 112 9.09 -1.33 -0.48
C SER A 112 10.54 -0.97 -0.20
N THR A 113 11.25 -1.93 0.34
CA THR A 113 12.71 -1.86 0.46
C THR A 113 13.28 -2.51 -0.78
N GLY A 114 13.70 -1.70 -1.76
CA GLY A 114 14.38 -2.17 -2.96
C GLY A 114 15.83 -2.62 -2.68
N GLY A 115 16.48 -3.19 -3.69
CA GLY A 115 17.91 -3.52 -3.64
C GLY A 115 18.73 -2.30 -3.23
N LEU A 116 19.84 -2.51 -2.50
CA LEU A 116 20.70 -1.47 -1.91
C LEU A 116 20.03 -0.59 -0.85
N LEU A 117 19.01 -1.10 -0.14
CA LEU A 117 18.36 -0.41 0.99
C LEU A 117 17.68 0.93 0.64
N VAL A 118 17.38 1.16 -0.62
CA VAL A 118 16.60 2.33 -1.02
C VAL A 118 15.13 2.07 -0.68
N ARG A 119 14.59 2.84 0.26
CA ARG A 119 13.16 2.83 0.56
C ARG A 119 12.45 3.71 -0.43
N LYS A 120 11.50 3.15 -1.18
CA LYS A 120 10.59 3.91 -2.02
C LYS A 120 9.18 3.81 -1.46
N LYS A 121 8.48 4.93 -1.47
CA LYS A 121 7.06 4.99 -1.11
C LYS A 121 6.23 5.31 -2.34
N GLY A 122 5.16 4.55 -2.51
CA GLY A 122 4.12 4.84 -3.48
C GLY A 122 2.85 5.27 -2.76
N TYR A 123 2.09 6.15 -3.39
CA TYR A 123 0.85 6.68 -2.87
C TYR A 123 -0.23 6.59 -3.93
N VAL A 124 -1.34 5.92 -3.62
CA VAL A 124 -2.58 6.01 -4.39
C VAL A 124 -3.50 6.95 -3.61
N ILE A 125 -3.96 8.00 -4.25
CA ILE A 125 -4.65 9.11 -3.60
C ILE A 125 -6.03 9.27 -4.21
N TYR A 126 -7.05 9.26 -3.37
CA TYR A 126 -8.42 9.63 -3.71
C TYR A 126 -8.71 11.05 -3.22
N CYS A 127 -9.08 11.95 -4.13
CA CYS A 127 -9.41 13.33 -3.79
C CYS A 127 -10.51 13.85 -4.71
N ASP A 128 -11.60 14.31 -4.13
CA ASP A 128 -12.75 14.89 -4.84
C ASP A 128 -12.45 16.30 -5.43
N SER A 129 -11.35 16.91 -5.05
CA SER A 129 -10.93 18.22 -5.56
C SER A 129 -9.86 18.09 -6.64
N HIS A 130 -10.14 18.62 -7.84
CA HIS A 130 -9.26 18.61 -9.01
C HIS A 130 -7.94 19.42 -8.86
N GLU A 131 -7.61 19.92 -7.70
CA GLU A 131 -6.40 20.71 -7.44
C GLU A 131 -5.26 19.88 -6.89
N VAL A 132 -4.74 18.97 -7.69
CA VAL A 132 -3.49 18.31 -7.36
C VAL A 132 -2.40 18.75 -8.33
N ASN A 133 -1.74 19.86 -8.02
CA ASN A 133 -0.60 20.39 -8.74
C ASN A 133 0.67 19.59 -8.38
N GLY A 134 1.19 18.80 -9.31
CA GLY A 134 2.48 18.12 -9.17
C GLY A 134 2.88 17.40 -10.44
N THR A 135 4.11 17.67 -10.90
CA THR A 135 4.66 17.13 -12.17
C THR A 135 4.96 15.63 -12.15
N ASP A 136 4.97 14.98 -10.97
CA ASP A 136 5.33 13.57 -10.82
C ASP A 136 4.13 12.65 -10.54
N ARG A 137 2.90 13.13 -10.77
CA ARG A 137 1.68 12.36 -10.56
C ARG A 137 1.17 11.76 -11.86
N LEU A 138 0.66 10.54 -11.77
CA LEU A 138 -0.05 9.86 -12.84
C LEU A 138 -1.53 9.76 -12.44
N ARG A 139 -2.44 10.25 -13.28
CA ARG A 139 -3.86 10.05 -13.07
C ARG A 139 -4.25 8.62 -13.44
N LEU A 140 -4.83 7.89 -12.49
CA LEU A 140 -5.30 6.52 -12.68
C LEU A 140 -6.75 6.50 -13.20
N ALA A 141 -7.61 7.33 -12.62
CA ALA A 141 -9.02 7.47 -12.96
C ALA A 141 -9.52 8.86 -12.55
N ASN A 142 -10.82 9.17 -12.73
CA ASN A 142 -11.41 10.35 -12.12
C ASN A 142 -11.19 10.27 -10.62
N ASP A 143 -10.75 11.36 -10.01
CA ASP A 143 -10.52 11.49 -8.57
C ASP A 143 -9.40 10.60 -7.97
N TRP A 144 -8.65 9.86 -8.81
CA TRP A 144 -7.57 8.96 -8.39
C TRP A 144 -6.23 9.34 -9.02
N ASP A 145 -5.25 9.59 -8.19
CA ASP A 145 -3.87 9.91 -8.59
C ASP A 145 -2.86 8.95 -7.98
N LEU A 146 -1.79 8.67 -8.73
CA LEU A 146 -0.63 7.89 -8.28
C LEU A 146 0.59 8.79 -8.17
N TYR A 147 1.31 8.66 -7.07
CA TYR A 147 2.58 9.37 -6.82
C TYR A 147 3.62 8.41 -6.25
N ILE A 148 4.88 8.52 -6.70
CA ILE A 148 6.01 7.76 -6.16
C ILE A 148 7.12 8.74 -5.74
N THR A 149 7.58 8.61 -4.50
CA THR A 149 8.76 9.35 -4.03
C THR A 149 10.03 8.73 -4.61
N LYS A 150 10.96 9.58 -4.95
CA LYS A 150 12.31 9.17 -5.35
C LYS A 150 13.17 8.93 -4.14
#